data_70c23b5f2a05c1441e533031f7d792f1
#
_entry.id   70c23b5f2a05c1441e533031f7d792f1
#
_cell.length_a   1.000
_cell.length_b   1.000
_cell.length_c   1.000
_cell.angle_alpha   90.00
_cell.angle_beta   90.00
_cell.angle_gamma   90.00
#
_symmetry.space_group_name_H-M   'P 1'
#
loop_
_entity.id
_entity.type
_entity.pdbx_description
1 polymer ?
#
loop_
_entity_poly.entity_id
_entity_poly.type
_entity_poly.pdbx_seq_one_letter_code
_entity_poly.pdbx_strand_id
1 'polypeptide(L)'
;MKIFISTKMHFFSLIIILSNIILINSVIVPLEPQEQSNYLKILKKIRSSKISKYEKDPSPTPKVSIVIPVLDGEDYIIPLMVSIQSQTLEDIEIIFVDDFSKDNTYKNILRAQKLDPRIKIIKNKKNMGIMYSRMFGALESKGEYVTFLDSDDLYIEPEILKLAYDTSEEKELDIIQYEYIGSTYEEGEKYNYLAAYISKEVYGKIKRQPEVRKILFGQKESQGGSGIVYDKLYSRNLIKKMSLFLGEDLINKHLIFMEDFLISFAAFRCADNFMLYKKFGVWHWHKNPNGMTSKVSEIANDEFVYPEYSNKKIGDYLFIWEKMFEMTENDPDEAIFRMNILYLLYVSNDLRRIFSLSYHYEVLLNICRKFYSWKYITLDIKMQVLQYCRGAVEISIPMKKKYSLFYE
;
A
#
# COMPACT_ATOMS: atom_id res chain seq x y z
N MET A 1 0.49 40.60 -1.67
CA MET A 1 -0.34 39.83 -0.74
C MET A 1 0.50 38.60 -0.31
N LYS A 2 1.18 38.67 0.84
CA LYS A 2 2.02 37.59 1.36
C LYS A 2 1.08 36.58 2.02
N ILE A 3 0.94 35.41 1.43
CA ILE A 3 0.23 34.29 2.05
C ILE A 3 1.18 33.66 3.05
N PHE A 4 0.96 33.94 4.33
CA PHE A 4 1.58 33.18 5.44
C PHE A 4 0.89 31.81 5.51
N ILE A 5 1.49 30.80 4.87
CA ILE A 5 1.06 29.41 5.02
C ILE A 5 1.85 28.84 6.20
N SER A 6 1.16 28.46 7.27
CA SER A 6 1.77 27.94 8.50
C SER A 6 2.51 26.62 8.21
N THR A 7 3.68 26.44 8.81
CA THR A 7 4.53 25.26 8.66
C THR A 7 3.84 23.94 9.06
N LYS A 8 2.81 23.97 9.91
CA LYS A 8 1.96 22.81 10.23
C LYS A 8 1.12 22.33 9.05
N MET A 9 0.68 23.24 8.17
CA MET A 9 -0.06 22.87 6.95
C MET A 9 0.82 22.17 5.91
N HIS A 10 2.14 22.41 5.88
CA HIS A 10 3.02 21.82 4.87
C HIS A 10 3.28 20.34 5.09
N PHE A 11 3.39 19.86 6.33
CA PHE A 11 3.63 18.45 6.62
C PHE A 11 2.36 17.61 6.38
N PHE A 12 1.19 18.13 6.76
CA PHE A 12 -0.10 17.51 6.44
C PHE A 12 -0.37 17.51 4.92
N SER A 13 -0.05 18.61 4.23
CA SER A 13 -0.13 18.67 2.77
C SER A 13 0.81 17.67 2.11
N LEU A 14 1.94 17.35 2.70
CA LEU A 14 2.93 16.46 2.10
C LEU A 14 2.58 14.98 2.30
N ILE A 15 2.03 14.58 3.45
CA ILE A 15 1.45 13.23 3.62
C ILE A 15 0.22 13.07 2.72
N ILE A 16 -0.60 14.11 2.59
CA ILE A 16 -1.71 14.18 1.64
C ILE A 16 -1.18 14.22 0.20
N ILE A 17 -0.08 14.91 -0.08
CA ILE A 17 0.57 14.91 -1.40
C ILE A 17 1.25 13.55 -1.65
N LEU A 18 1.91 12.92 -0.70
CA LEU A 18 2.48 11.58 -0.86
C LEU A 18 1.38 10.51 -0.93
N SER A 19 0.32 10.62 -0.14
CA SER A 19 -0.86 9.77 -0.30
C SER A 19 -1.64 10.12 -1.60
N ASN A 20 -1.69 11.38 -2.02
CA ASN A 20 -2.27 11.78 -3.31
C ASN A 20 -1.35 11.43 -4.50
N ILE A 21 -0.04 11.30 -4.30
CA ILE A 21 0.88 10.83 -5.34
C ILE A 21 0.81 9.30 -5.44
N ILE A 22 0.64 8.59 -4.34
CA ILE A 22 0.28 7.16 -4.32
C ILE A 22 -1.14 6.98 -4.87
N LEU A 23 -2.00 8.00 -4.71
CA LEU A 23 -3.36 8.12 -5.23
C LEU A 23 -3.42 8.99 -6.51
N ILE A 24 -2.35 9.10 -7.30
CA ILE A 24 -2.23 10.04 -8.46
C ILE A 24 -3.44 10.02 -9.39
N ASN A 25 -4.30 9.03 -9.27
CA ASN A 25 -5.50 8.88 -10.09
C ASN A 25 -6.79 8.69 -9.28
N SER A 26 -6.76 8.88 -7.97
CA SER A 26 -7.95 8.79 -7.12
C SER A 26 -8.39 10.17 -6.69
N VAL A 27 -9.63 10.53 -6.97
CA VAL A 27 -10.25 11.72 -6.41
C VAL A 27 -10.82 11.31 -5.05
N ILE A 28 -10.30 11.88 -3.98
CA ILE A 28 -10.88 11.69 -2.64
C ILE A 28 -12.13 12.55 -2.57
N VAL A 29 -13.27 11.92 -2.47
CA VAL A 29 -14.57 12.57 -2.35
C VAL A 29 -15.15 12.25 -0.98
N PRO A 30 -15.60 13.26 -0.21
CA PRO A 30 -16.34 13.01 1.03
C PRO A 30 -17.62 12.20 0.72
N LEU A 31 -17.89 11.19 1.56
CA LEU A 31 -19.15 10.46 1.46
C LEU A 31 -20.33 11.38 1.79
N GLU A 32 -21.47 11.15 1.14
CA GLU A 32 -22.71 11.81 1.47
C GLU A 32 -23.13 11.50 2.93
N PRO A 33 -23.75 12.44 3.67
CA PRO A 33 -24.09 12.25 5.08
C PRO A 33 -24.89 10.97 5.38
N GLN A 34 -25.78 10.57 4.46
CA GLN A 34 -26.57 9.34 4.60
C GLN A 34 -25.71 8.10 4.47
N GLU A 35 -24.75 8.08 3.56
CA GLU A 35 -23.79 6.99 3.39
C GLU A 35 -22.89 6.89 4.61
N GLN A 36 -22.35 8.01 5.10
CA GLN A 36 -21.57 8.06 6.34
C GLN A 36 -22.34 7.44 7.51
N SER A 37 -23.63 7.84 7.70
CA SER A 37 -24.47 7.30 8.75
C SER A 37 -24.66 5.79 8.64
N ASN A 38 -24.82 5.27 7.42
CA ASN A 38 -24.99 3.83 7.20
C ASN A 38 -23.70 3.05 7.55
N TYR A 39 -22.55 3.52 7.11
CA TYR A 39 -21.26 2.87 7.42
C TYR A 39 -20.94 2.93 8.92
N LEU A 40 -21.26 4.03 9.61
CA LEU A 40 -21.14 4.12 11.07
C LEU A 40 -21.96 3.05 11.79
N LYS A 41 -23.19 2.79 11.34
CA LYS A 41 -24.03 1.73 11.92
C LYS A 41 -23.38 0.36 11.72
N ILE A 42 -22.83 0.10 10.53
CA ILE A 42 -22.12 -1.16 10.24
C ILE A 42 -20.92 -1.31 11.17
N LEU A 43 -20.08 -0.30 11.28
CA LEU A 43 -18.89 -0.33 12.14
C LEU A 43 -19.25 -0.52 13.62
N LYS A 44 -20.28 0.18 14.13
CA LYS A 44 -20.77 0.00 15.50
C LYS A 44 -21.26 -1.43 15.73
N LYS A 45 -22.01 -2.00 14.78
CA LYS A 45 -22.48 -3.38 14.83
C LYS A 45 -21.31 -4.37 14.89
N ILE A 46 -20.32 -4.23 14.00
CA ILE A 46 -19.13 -5.09 13.97
C ILE A 46 -18.40 -5.03 15.31
N ARG A 47 -18.11 -3.83 15.83
CA ARG A 47 -17.37 -3.63 17.08
C ARG A 47 -18.09 -4.14 18.32
N SER A 48 -19.43 -4.15 18.32
CA SER A 48 -20.24 -4.67 19.44
C SER A 48 -20.53 -6.17 19.35
N SER A 49 -20.19 -6.81 18.25
CA SER A 49 -20.46 -8.23 18.01
C SER A 49 -19.33 -9.12 18.54
N LYS A 50 -19.63 -10.41 18.64
CA LYS A 50 -18.66 -11.45 19.04
C LYS A 50 -18.42 -12.39 17.87
N ILE A 51 -17.25 -13.03 17.85
CA ILE A 51 -16.95 -14.09 16.90
C ILE A 51 -17.95 -15.22 17.12
N SER A 52 -18.62 -15.64 16.07
CA SER A 52 -19.56 -16.77 16.07
C SER A 52 -18.80 -18.09 15.86
N LYS A 53 -19.37 -19.19 16.35
CA LYS A 53 -18.85 -20.51 16.01
C LYS A 53 -19.18 -20.83 14.55
N TYR A 54 -18.18 -21.21 13.80
CA TYR A 54 -18.35 -21.71 12.43
C TYR A 54 -18.62 -23.21 12.48
N GLU A 55 -19.77 -23.64 11.93
CA GLU A 55 -20.26 -25.01 12.11
C GLU A 55 -19.92 -25.97 10.96
N LYS A 56 -19.32 -25.46 9.88
CA LYS A 56 -18.96 -26.28 8.71
C LYS A 56 -17.48 -26.65 8.76
N ASP A 57 -17.14 -27.74 8.09
CA ASP A 57 -15.74 -28.09 7.85
C ASP A 57 -15.11 -27.12 6.86
N PRO A 58 -13.82 -26.73 7.04
CA PRO A 58 -13.10 -25.92 6.08
C PRO A 58 -12.96 -26.62 4.74
N SER A 59 -13.08 -25.87 3.66
CA SER A 59 -12.82 -26.38 2.31
C SER A 59 -11.34 -26.80 2.18
N PRO A 60 -11.04 -27.96 1.59
CA PRO A 60 -9.67 -28.35 1.27
C PRO A 60 -9.06 -27.51 0.14
N THR A 61 -9.92 -26.91 -0.70
CA THR A 61 -9.57 -26.03 -1.82
C THR A 61 -10.38 -24.74 -1.74
N PRO A 62 -10.01 -23.81 -0.86
CA PRO A 62 -10.78 -22.58 -0.67
C PRO A 62 -10.74 -21.71 -1.92
N LYS A 63 -11.81 -20.97 -2.16
CA LYS A 63 -11.91 -20.02 -3.27
C LYS A 63 -11.00 -18.80 -3.04
N VAL A 64 -11.02 -18.27 -1.84
CA VAL A 64 -10.23 -17.08 -1.47
C VAL A 64 -9.44 -17.33 -0.19
N SER A 65 -8.18 -16.95 -0.22
CA SER A 65 -7.32 -16.84 0.96
C SER A 65 -7.22 -15.40 1.40
N ILE A 66 -7.56 -15.10 2.65
CA ILE A 66 -7.39 -13.78 3.27
C ILE A 66 -6.11 -13.83 4.09
N VAL A 67 -5.08 -13.10 3.68
CA VAL A 67 -3.78 -13.03 4.37
C VAL A 67 -3.73 -11.78 5.23
N ILE A 68 -3.52 -11.96 6.53
CA ILE A 68 -3.58 -10.94 7.56
C ILE A 68 -2.25 -10.88 8.31
N PRO A 69 -1.34 -9.98 7.94
CA PRO A 69 -0.15 -9.72 8.75
C PRO A 69 -0.58 -9.01 10.03
N VAL A 70 -0.02 -9.38 11.16
CA VAL A 70 -0.32 -8.74 12.44
C VAL A 70 0.91 -8.66 13.33
N LEU A 71 1.06 -7.51 14.00
CA LEU A 71 2.05 -7.24 15.03
C LEU A 71 1.40 -6.36 16.09
N ASP A 72 1.30 -6.86 17.34
CA ASP A 72 0.74 -6.13 18.49
C ASP A 72 -0.63 -5.49 18.18
N GLY A 73 -1.57 -6.34 17.71
CA GLY A 73 -2.93 -5.95 17.29
C GLY A 73 -4.04 -6.58 18.13
N GLU A 74 -3.85 -6.79 19.44
CA GLU A 74 -4.79 -7.54 20.29
C GLU A 74 -6.22 -7.00 20.27
N ASP A 75 -6.39 -5.68 20.11
CA ASP A 75 -7.70 -5.01 20.12
C ASP A 75 -8.46 -5.17 18.79
N TYR A 76 -7.77 -5.53 17.71
CA TYR A 76 -8.34 -5.57 16.36
C TYR A 76 -8.84 -6.95 15.94
N ILE A 77 -8.34 -8.03 16.56
CA ILE A 77 -8.63 -9.42 16.13
C ILE A 77 -10.13 -9.74 16.15
N ILE A 78 -10.85 -9.31 17.19
CA ILE A 78 -12.29 -9.63 17.30
C ILE A 78 -13.10 -8.88 16.24
N PRO A 79 -13.04 -7.55 16.10
CA PRO A 79 -13.82 -6.84 15.08
C PRO A 79 -13.44 -7.28 13.66
N LEU A 80 -12.16 -7.54 13.38
CA LEU A 80 -11.68 -8.07 12.11
C LEU A 80 -12.36 -9.41 11.79
N MET A 81 -12.32 -10.37 12.72
CA MET A 81 -12.96 -11.69 12.55
C MET A 81 -14.47 -11.59 12.34
N VAL A 82 -15.15 -10.71 13.09
CA VAL A 82 -16.59 -10.46 12.89
C VAL A 82 -16.86 -9.96 11.47
N SER A 83 -16.03 -9.06 10.94
CA SER A 83 -16.17 -8.55 9.59
C SER A 83 -15.94 -9.63 8.52
N ILE A 84 -14.98 -10.52 8.73
CA ILE A 84 -14.71 -11.66 7.84
C ILE A 84 -15.88 -12.66 7.90
N GLN A 85 -16.39 -12.98 9.10
CA GLN A 85 -17.52 -13.89 9.26
C GLN A 85 -18.84 -13.34 8.69
N SER A 86 -18.93 -12.04 8.45
CA SER A 86 -20.08 -11.42 7.78
C SER A 86 -20.08 -11.61 6.26
N GLN A 87 -18.98 -12.10 5.68
CA GLN A 87 -18.88 -12.32 4.23
C GLN A 87 -19.79 -13.48 3.79
N THR A 88 -20.48 -13.30 2.67
CA THR A 88 -21.36 -14.31 2.05
C THR A 88 -20.59 -15.41 1.33
N LEU A 89 -19.32 -15.18 1.00
CA LEU A 89 -18.40 -16.21 0.51
C LEU A 89 -17.89 -17.02 1.72
N GLU A 90 -18.44 -18.20 1.92
CA GLU A 90 -18.04 -19.07 3.04
C GLU A 90 -16.78 -19.90 2.78
N ASP A 91 -16.54 -20.20 1.50
CA ASP A 91 -15.44 -21.04 1.04
C ASP A 91 -14.11 -20.24 0.99
N ILE A 92 -13.63 -19.89 2.18
CA ILE A 92 -12.42 -19.10 2.38
C ILE A 92 -11.47 -19.79 3.37
N GLU A 93 -10.18 -19.48 3.29
CA GLU A 93 -9.23 -19.65 4.38
C GLU A 93 -8.76 -18.31 4.91
N ILE A 94 -8.43 -18.24 6.18
CA ILE A 94 -8.03 -17.04 6.91
C ILE A 94 -6.64 -17.29 7.47
N ILE A 95 -5.64 -16.59 6.94
CA ILE A 95 -4.23 -16.82 7.30
C ILE A 95 -3.71 -15.64 8.11
N PHE A 96 -3.64 -15.80 9.42
CA PHE A 96 -2.92 -14.84 10.27
C PHE A 96 -1.43 -15.13 10.25
N VAL A 97 -0.64 -14.11 9.96
CA VAL A 97 0.82 -14.15 10.07
C VAL A 97 1.23 -13.24 11.23
N ASP A 98 1.41 -13.84 12.42
CA ASP A 98 1.86 -13.15 13.63
C ASP A 98 3.35 -12.86 13.55
N ASP A 99 3.71 -11.60 13.32
CA ASP A 99 5.08 -11.15 13.14
C ASP A 99 5.80 -10.88 14.49
N PHE A 100 5.67 -11.86 15.41
CA PHE A 100 6.33 -11.83 16.71
C PHE A 100 5.70 -10.88 17.71
N SER A 101 4.36 -10.80 17.78
CA SER A 101 3.61 -9.99 18.76
C SER A 101 3.99 -10.28 20.20
N LYS A 102 3.99 -9.22 21.03
CA LYS A 102 4.34 -9.25 22.45
C LYS A 102 3.11 -9.12 23.37
N ASP A 103 2.01 -8.61 22.83
CA ASP A 103 0.73 -8.46 23.52
C ASP A 103 -0.10 -9.76 23.46
N ASN A 104 -1.43 -9.69 23.69
CA ASN A 104 -2.30 -10.86 23.62
C ASN A 104 -2.76 -11.23 22.19
N THR A 105 -2.22 -10.62 21.13
CA THR A 105 -2.61 -10.89 19.74
C THR A 105 -2.64 -12.39 19.43
N TYR A 106 -1.52 -13.08 19.61
CA TYR A 106 -1.44 -14.52 19.33
C TYR A 106 -2.47 -15.34 20.10
N LYS A 107 -2.67 -15.01 21.38
CA LYS A 107 -3.68 -15.68 22.24
C LYS A 107 -5.09 -15.42 21.74
N ASN A 108 -5.40 -14.21 21.26
CA ASN A 108 -6.72 -13.88 20.72
C ASN A 108 -6.97 -14.60 19.40
N ILE A 109 -5.96 -14.73 18.52
CA ILE A 109 -6.06 -15.52 17.29
C ILE A 109 -6.31 -17.00 17.60
N LEU A 110 -5.60 -17.59 18.56
CA LEU A 110 -5.84 -18.97 19.01
C LEU A 110 -7.26 -19.18 19.55
N ARG A 111 -7.84 -18.18 20.22
CA ARG A 111 -9.24 -18.24 20.68
C ARG A 111 -10.20 -18.16 19.49
N ALA A 112 -9.93 -17.28 18.52
CA ALA A 112 -10.72 -17.18 17.30
C ALA A 112 -10.68 -18.49 16.50
N GLN A 113 -9.50 -19.13 16.37
CA GLN A 113 -9.33 -20.40 15.66
C GLN A 113 -10.18 -21.54 16.27
N LYS A 114 -10.36 -21.56 17.58
CA LYS A 114 -11.26 -22.55 18.24
C LYS A 114 -12.73 -22.37 17.84
N LEU A 115 -13.12 -21.17 17.42
CA LEU A 115 -14.47 -20.84 16.98
C LEU A 115 -14.62 -20.94 15.47
N ASP A 116 -13.53 -20.72 14.71
CA ASP A 116 -13.53 -20.73 13.25
C ASP A 116 -12.35 -21.55 12.72
N PRO A 117 -12.57 -22.81 12.33
CA PRO A 117 -11.51 -23.72 11.89
C PRO A 117 -10.91 -23.33 10.51
N ARG A 118 -11.47 -22.35 9.79
CA ARG A 118 -10.88 -21.80 8.57
C ARG A 118 -9.60 -20.99 8.84
N ILE A 119 -9.32 -20.69 10.12
CA ILE A 119 -8.15 -19.93 10.54
C ILE A 119 -6.90 -20.82 10.53
N LYS A 120 -5.90 -20.41 9.75
CA LYS A 120 -4.51 -20.89 9.80
C LYS A 120 -3.65 -19.85 10.50
N ILE A 121 -2.74 -20.27 11.34
CA ILE A 121 -1.83 -19.36 12.06
C ILE A 121 -0.40 -19.68 11.67
N ILE A 122 0.31 -18.66 11.24
CA ILE A 122 1.75 -18.68 11.01
C ILE A 122 2.36 -17.75 12.05
N LYS A 123 3.34 -18.21 12.79
CA LYS A 123 4.04 -17.40 13.79
C LYS A 123 5.50 -17.25 13.44
N ASN A 124 5.94 -16.04 13.20
CA ASN A 124 7.34 -15.73 12.95
C ASN A 124 8.16 -15.87 14.24
N LYS A 125 9.39 -16.36 14.11
CA LYS A 125 10.32 -16.52 15.27
C LYS A 125 10.91 -15.19 15.75
N LYS A 126 10.87 -14.16 14.91
CA LYS A 126 11.27 -12.78 15.15
C LYS A 126 10.46 -11.86 14.27
N ASN A 127 10.50 -10.55 14.51
CA ASN A 127 9.88 -9.58 13.60
C ASN A 127 10.62 -9.59 12.25
N MET A 128 9.93 -10.08 11.23
CA MET A 128 10.42 -10.19 9.84
C MET A 128 10.02 -9.00 8.98
N GLY A 129 9.06 -8.20 9.43
CA GLY A 129 8.46 -7.07 8.71
C GLY A 129 7.23 -7.47 7.92
N ILE A 130 6.42 -6.46 7.61
CA ILE A 130 5.10 -6.64 7.01
C ILE A 130 5.18 -7.18 5.56
N MET A 131 6.20 -6.77 4.79
CA MET A 131 6.46 -7.29 3.44
C MET A 131 6.61 -8.82 3.44
N TYR A 132 7.49 -9.32 4.32
CA TYR A 132 7.69 -10.75 4.49
C TYR A 132 6.39 -11.44 4.89
N SER A 133 5.72 -10.93 5.91
CA SER A 133 4.51 -11.55 6.46
C SER A 133 3.39 -11.64 5.42
N ARG A 134 3.19 -10.60 4.59
CA ARG A 134 2.24 -10.64 3.48
C ARG A 134 2.61 -11.69 2.43
N MET A 135 3.83 -11.61 1.90
CA MET A 135 4.25 -12.50 0.82
C MET A 135 4.36 -13.95 1.26
N PHE A 136 4.87 -14.20 2.48
CA PHE A 136 4.96 -15.56 3.03
C PHE A 136 3.57 -16.17 3.26
N GLY A 137 2.64 -15.41 3.86
CA GLY A 137 1.25 -15.85 4.01
C GLY A 137 0.57 -16.14 2.66
N ALA A 138 0.82 -15.32 1.64
CA ALA A 138 0.28 -15.52 0.31
C ALA A 138 0.86 -16.77 -0.39
N LEU A 139 2.13 -17.07 -0.21
CA LEU A 139 2.77 -18.28 -0.77
C LEU A 139 2.28 -19.56 -0.06
N GLU A 140 1.99 -19.47 1.23
CA GLU A 140 1.44 -20.58 2.03
C GLU A 140 -0.08 -20.78 1.84
N SER A 141 -0.75 -19.91 1.08
CA SER A 141 -2.18 -19.96 0.82
C SER A 141 -2.56 -21.10 -0.13
N LYS A 142 -3.82 -21.57 -0.02
CA LYS A 142 -4.39 -22.63 -0.87
C LYS A 142 -5.51 -22.12 -1.79
N GLY A 143 -6.03 -20.91 -1.53
CA GLY A 143 -7.12 -20.33 -2.30
C GLY A 143 -6.79 -20.14 -3.77
N GLU A 144 -7.79 -20.18 -4.62
CA GLU A 144 -7.66 -19.88 -6.05
C GLU A 144 -7.24 -18.42 -6.26
N TYR A 145 -7.76 -17.55 -5.38
CA TYR A 145 -7.38 -16.15 -5.27
C TYR A 145 -6.88 -15.82 -3.86
N VAL A 146 -6.07 -14.78 -3.78
CA VAL A 146 -5.51 -14.25 -2.52
C VAL A 146 -5.87 -12.79 -2.40
N THR A 147 -6.26 -12.37 -1.20
CA THR A 147 -6.40 -10.96 -0.82
C THR A 147 -5.61 -10.68 0.45
N PHE A 148 -5.14 -9.45 0.61
CA PHE A 148 -4.53 -8.98 1.84
C PHE A 148 -5.55 -8.16 2.63
N LEU A 149 -5.47 -8.18 3.95
CA LEU A 149 -6.25 -7.33 4.82
C LEU A 149 -5.40 -6.97 6.03
N ASP A 150 -5.27 -5.70 6.33
CA ASP A 150 -4.52 -5.26 7.51
C ASP A 150 -5.32 -5.56 8.77
N SER A 151 -4.63 -5.84 9.87
CA SER A 151 -5.28 -6.33 11.10
C SER A 151 -6.23 -5.32 11.74
N ASP A 152 -6.07 -4.02 11.45
CA ASP A 152 -6.92 -2.92 11.91
C ASP A 152 -7.99 -2.48 10.91
N ASP A 153 -8.06 -3.13 9.73
CA ASP A 153 -9.06 -2.89 8.70
C ASP A 153 -10.24 -3.87 8.78
N LEU A 154 -11.37 -3.53 8.15
CA LEU A 154 -12.60 -4.31 8.22
C LEU A 154 -13.26 -4.43 6.85
N TYR A 155 -13.84 -5.60 6.54
CA TYR A 155 -14.82 -5.69 5.47
C TYR A 155 -16.12 -5.02 5.91
N ILE A 156 -16.69 -4.16 5.05
CA ILE A 156 -17.93 -3.42 5.32
C ILE A 156 -19.08 -3.82 4.40
N GLU A 157 -18.76 -4.48 3.29
CA GLU A 157 -19.74 -5.01 2.35
C GLU A 157 -19.73 -6.54 2.41
N PRO A 158 -20.83 -7.18 2.86
CA PRO A 158 -20.85 -8.64 3.05
C PRO A 158 -20.65 -9.46 1.77
N GLU A 159 -20.95 -8.91 0.62
CA GLU A 159 -20.87 -9.62 -0.65
C GLU A 159 -19.56 -9.38 -1.42
N ILE A 160 -18.64 -8.53 -0.91
CA ILE A 160 -17.51 -8.08 -1.74
C ILE A 160 -16.61 -9.22 -2.18
N LEU A 161 -16.28 -10.15 -1.28
CA LEU A 161 -15.43 -11.29 -1.64
C LEU A 161 -16.10 -12.22 -2.66
N LYS A 162 -17.42 -12.45 -2.49
CA LYS A 162 -18.19 -13.27 -3.44
C LYS A 162 -18.24 -12.64 -4.82
N LEU A 163 -18.59 -11.36 -4.89
CA LEU A 163 -18.69 -10.60 -6.15
C LEU A 163 -17.33 -10.51 -6.85
N ALA A 164 -16.26 -10.23 -6.09
CA ALA A 164 -14.92 -10.16 -6.64
C ALA A 164 -14.46 -11.53 -7.18
N TYR A 165 -14.69 -12.62 -6.43
CA TYR A 165 -14.35 -13.97 -6.84
C TYR A 165 -15.14 -14.38 -8.10
N ASP A 166 -16.49 -14.30 -8.06
CA ASP A 166 -17.34 -14.71 -9.17
C ASP A 166 -17.00 -13.94 -10.46
N THR A 167 -16.74 -12.62 -10.33
CA THR A 167 -16.32 -11.79 -11.47
C THR A 167 -14.95 -12.18 -12.00
N SER A 168 -14.01 -12.51 -11.10
CA SER A 168 -12.65 -12.90 -11.49
C SER A 168 -12.64 -14.23 -12.22
N GLU A 169 -13.43 -15.21 -11.77
CA GLU A 169 -13.58 -16.49 -12.44
C GLU A 169 -14.26 -16.35 -13.80
N GLU A 170 -15.40 -15.61 -13.86
CA GLU A 170 -16.12 -15.40 -15.13
C GLU A 170 -15.24 -14.76 -16.20
N LYS A 171 -14.34 -13.85 -15.80
CA LYS A 171 -13.54 -13.03 -16.72
C LYS A 171 -12.08 -13.45 -16.78
N GLU A 172 -11.71 -14.50 -16.08
CA GLU A 172 -10.32 -15.01 -15.98
C GLU A 172 -9.32 -13.92 -15.58
N LEU A 173 -9.64 -13.17 -14.51
CA LEU A 173 -8.83 -12.01 -14.09
C LEU A 173 -7.64 -12.42 -13.24
N ASP A 174 -6.49 -11.81 -13.52
CA ASP A 174 -5.33 -11.86 -12.63
C ASP A 174 -5.51 -10.94 -11.43
N ILE A 175 -6.09 -9.74 -11.66
CA ILE A 175 -6.36 -8.76 -10.61
C ILE A 175 -7.77 -8.17 -10.81
N ILE A 176 -8.57 -8.22 -9.76
CA ILE A 176 -9.74 -7.35 -9.60
C ILE A 176 -9.51 -6.42 -8.41
N GLN A 177 -9.75 -5.13 -8.61
CA GLN A 177 -9.69 -4.13 -7.56
C GLN A 177 -11.08 -3.60 -7.27
N TYR A 178 -11.41 -3.45 -5.99
CA TYR A 178 -12.63 -2.79 -5.52
C TYR A 178 -12.28 -1.52 -4.74
N GLU A 179 -13.29 -0.72 -4.38
CA GLU A 179 -13.07 0.53 -3.66
C GLU A 179 -12.96 0.30 -2.14
N TYR A 180 -12.34 1.24 -1.45
CA TYR A 180 -12.27 1.25 0.01
C TYR A 180 -12.73 2.61 0.56
N ILE A 181 -13.10 2.64 1.83
CA ILE A 181 -13.43 3.84 2.58
C ILE A 181 -12.36 4.08 3.62
N GLY A 182 -11.66 5.21 3.51
CA GLY A 182 -10.72 5.65 4.53
C GLY A 182 -11.42 6.52 5.58
N SER A 183 -11.12 6.33 6.86
CA SER A 183 -11.54 7.20 7.94
C SER A 183 -10.36 7.72 8.74
N THR A 184 -10.45 8.97 9.20
CA THR A 184 -9.52 9.54 10.18
C THR A 184 -10.21 9.58 11.54
N TYR A 185 -9.49 9.18 12.58
CA TYR A 185 -9.97 9.36 13.95
C TYR A 185 -9.74 10.82 14.35
N GLU A 186 -10.79 11.52 14.81
CA GLU A 186 -10.70 12.79 15.52
C GLU A 186 -11.26 12.60 16.92
N GLU A 187 -10.64 13.20 17.93
CA GLU A 187 -11.14 13.22 19.31
C GLU A 187 -12.59 13.72 19.35
N GLY A 188 -13.47 12.98 20.00
CA GLY A 188 -14.89 13.31 20.11
C GLY A 188 -15.83 12.59 19.14
N GLU A 189 -15.44 11.41 18.59
CA GLU A 189 -16.28 10.58 17.71
C GLU A 189 -16.64 11.19 16.34
N LYS A 190 -15.94 12.24 15.91
CA LYS A 190 -16.07 12.74 14.54
C LYS A 190 -15.13 11.98 13.60
N TYR A 191 -15.73 11.13 12.77
CA TYR A 191 -14.99 10.46 11.70
C TYR A 191 -15.14 11.26 10.41
N ASN A 192 -14.03 11.71 9.84
CA ASN A 192 -14.03 12.22 8.47
C ASN A 192 -13.88 11.03 7.53
N TYR A 193 -14.93 10.71 6.78
CA TYR A 193 -14.90 9.64 5.78
C TYR A 193 -14.42 10.21 4.45
N LEU A 194 -13.40 9.58 3.93
CA LEU A 194 -12.90 9.86 2.60
C LEU A 194 -13.11 8.58 1.78
N ALA A 195 -13.84 8.69 0.68
CA ALA A 195 -13.91 7.62 -0.30
C ALA A 195 -12.88 7.90 -1.39
N ALA A 196 -12.10 6.91 -1.76
CA ALA A 196 -11.24 7.00 -2.93
C ALA A 196 -12.07 6.61 -4.15
N TYR A 197 -12.39 7.57 -5.00
CA TYR A 197 -13.05 7.33 -6.28
C TYR A 197 -12.04 7.36 -7.41
N ILE A 198 -12.20 6.44 -8.32
CA ILE A 198 -11.49 6.43 -9.58
C ILE A 198 -12.48 6.88 -10.67
N SER A 199 -11.98 7.46 -11.75
CA SER A 199 -12.79 7.93 -12.87
C SER A 199 -13.86 6.91 -13.30
N LYS A 200 -15.13 7.36 -13.39
CA LYS A 200 -16.29 6.52 -13.78
C LYS A 200 -16.12 5.74 -15.08
N GLU A 201 -15.23 6.19 -15.95
CA GLU A 201 -15.01 5.64 -17.29
C GLU A 201 -14.22 4.32 -17.32
N VAL A 202 -13.56 3.95 -16.21
CA VAL A 202 -12.68 2.77 -16.15
C VAL A 202 -13.31 1.55 -15.48
N TYR A 203 -14.45 1.73 -14.78
CA TYR A 203 -15.12 0.61 -14.12
C TYR A 203 -15.62 -0.46 -15.08
N GLY A 204 -15.42 -1.72 -14.72
CA GLY A 204 -15.89 -2.88 -15.47
C GLY A 204 -15.11 -3.16 -16.76
N LYS A 205 -14.16 -2.30 -17.15
CA LYS A 205 -13.33 -2.53 -18.33
C LYS A 205 -12.11 -3.39 -17.97
N ILE A 206 -11.89 -4.44 -18.76
CA ILE A 206 -10.71 -5.27 -18.62
C ILE A 206 -9.56 -4.59 -19.36
N LYS A 207 -8.50 -4.26 -18.61
CA LYS A 207 -7.22 -3.83 -19.16
C LYS A 207 -6.31 -5.03 -19.33
N ARG A 208 -5.51 -5.04 -20.40
CA ARG A 208 -4.52 -6.09 -20.70
C ARG A 208 -3.13 -5.47 -20.86
N GLN A 209 -2.09 -6.29 -20.84
CA GLN A 209 -0.76 -5.81 -21.16
C GLN A 209 -0.72 -5.21 -22.58
N PRO A 210 0.02 -4.10 -22.83
CA PRO A 210 0.93 -3.39 -21.91
C PRO A 210 0.25 -2.33 -21.02
N GLU A 211 -1.07 -2.17 -21.03
CA GLU A 211 -1.76 -1.13 -20.26
C GLU A 211 -1.71 -1.39 -18.76
N VAL A 212 -1.78 -2.66 -18.35
CA VAL A 212 -1.80 -3.05 -16.92
C VAL A 212 -0.54 -2.57 -16.20
N ARG A 213 0.64 -2.74 -16.78
CA ARG A 213 1.91 -2.30 -16.16
C ARG A 213 2.03 -0.80 -16.01
N LYS A 214 1.21 -0.01 -16.73
CA LYS A 214 1.20 1.46 -16.65
C LYS A 214 0.25 2.00 -15.59
N ILE A 215 -0.54 1.15 -14.92
CA ILE A 215 -1.63 1.56 -14.02
C ILE A 215 -1.15 2.47 -12.89
N LEU A 216 -0.05 2.12 -12.22
CA LEU A 216 0.45 2.92 -11.09
C LEU A 216 1.04 4.27 -11.49
N PHE A 217 1.54 4.41 -12.71
CA PHE A 217 2.36 5.54 -13.16
C PHE A 217 1.94 6.10 -14.50
N GLY A 218 0.81 5.66 -15.02
CA GLY A 218 0.36 6.05 -16.33
C GLY A 218 -0.19 7.47 -16.40
N GLN A 219 -0.19 8.04 -17.61
CA GLN A 219 -0.91 9.26 -17.94
C GLN A 219 -2.43 9.04 -17.81
N LYS A 220 -3.23 10.09 -17.94
CA LYS A 220 -4.71 10.13 -17.74
C LYS A 220 -5.50 8.91 -18.26
N GLU A 221 -4.97 8.20 -19.24
CA GLU A 221 -5.64 7.06 -19.90
C GLU A 221 -5.44 5.72 -19.20
N SER A 222 -4.45 5.60 -18.30
CA SER A 222 -4.17 4.39 -17.52
C SER A 222 -4.76 4.42 -16.11
N GLN A 223 -5.66 5.35 -15.83
CA GLN A 223 -6.28 5.55 -14.53
C GLN A 223 -7.01 4.29 -14.06
N GLY A 224 -6.89 3.94 -12.80
CA GLY A 224 -7.74 2.92 -12.22
C GLY A 224 -7.11 2.00 -11.18
N GLY A 225 -5.80 1.98 -10.95
CA GLY A 225 -5.20 1.14 -9.93
C GLY A 225 -4.64 1.91 -8.75
N SER A 226 -4.74 1.34 -7.55
CA SER A 226 -4.13 1.87 -6.34
C SER A 226 -2.81 1.17 -6.01
N GLY A 227 -1.92 1.84 -5.30
CA GLY A 227 -0.68 1.26 -4.77
C GLY A 227 -0.86 0.46 -3.48
N ILE A 228 -2.08 0.38 -2.95
CA ILE A 228 -2.44 -0.38 -1.74
C ILE A 228 -2.76 -1.84 -2.08
N VAL A 229 -2.74 -2.73 -1.12
CA VAL A 229 -2.89 -4.17 -1.35
C VAL A 229 -4.23 -4.74 -0.87
N TYR A 230 -4.89 -4.10 0.10
CA TYR A 230 -6.10 -4.62 0.77
C TYR A 230 -7.40 -4.41 -0.03
N ASP A 231 -7.35 -3.72 -1.15
CA ASP A 231 -8.50 -3.47 -2.03
C ASP A 231 -8.53 -4.37 -3.28
N LYS A 232 -7.78 -5.48 -3.27
CA LYS A 232 -7.62 -6.33 -4.46
C LYS A 232 -7.76 -7.82 -4.14
N LEU A 233 -8.26 -8.54 -5.15
CA LEU A 233 -8.08 -9.98 -5.27
C LEU A 233 -7.01 -10.27 -6.34
N TYR A 234 -6.09 -11.16 -6.03
CA TYR A 234 -4.99 -11.58 -6.90
C TYR A 234 -5.12 -13.05 -7.24
N SER A 235 -5.01 -13.44 -8.50
CA SER A 235 -4.97 -14.87 -8.84
C SER A 235 -3.77 -15.55 -8.16
N ARG A 236 -3.94 -16.80 -7.73
CA ARG A 236 -2.84 -17.55 -7.09
C ARG A 236 -1.63 -17.71 -8.01
N ASN A 237 -1.87 -17.82 -9.32
CA ASN A 237 -0.79 -17.86 -10.30
C ASN A 237 0.00 -16.55 -10.33
N LEU A 238 -0.71 -15.41 -10.22
CA LEU A 238 -0.07 -14.10 -10.15
C LEU A 238 0.81 -13.98 -8.91
N ILE A 239 0.38 -14.45 -7.73
CA ILE A 239 1.20 -14.45 -6.50
C ILE A 239 2.54 -15.14 -6.72
N LYS A 240 2.55 -16.29 -7.42
CA LYS A 240 3.79 -17.00 -7.77
C LYS A 240 4.67 -16.18 -8.72
N LYS A 241 4.08 -15.58 -9.77
CA LYS A 241 4.81 -14.69 -10.69
C LYS A 241 5.43 -13.51 -9.95
N MET A 242 4.68 -12.88 -9.03
CA MET A 242 5.14 -11.77 -8.20
C MET A 242 6.31 -12.17 -7.30
N SER A 243 6.23 -13.33 -6.64
CA SER A 243 7.31 -13.82 -5.78
C SER A 243 8.61 -14.03 -6.55
N LEU A 244 8.53 -14.60 -7.75
CA LEU A 244 9.70 -14.77 -8.63
C LEU A 244 10.25 -13.42 -9.11
N PHE A 245 9.39 -12.46 -9.43
CA PHE A 245 9.78 -11.14 -9.89
C PHE A 245 10.47 -10.32 -8.79
N LEU A 246 9.94 -10.36 -7.56
CA LEU A 246 10.53 -9.66 -6.41
C LEU A 246 11.83 -10.30 -5.95
N GLY A 247 11.92 -11.63 -6.00
CA GLY A 247 13.05 -12.40 -5.50
C GLY A 247 13.06 -12.52 -3.97
N GLU A 248 13.72 -13.57 -3.50
CA GLU A 248 13.76 -13.91 -2.07
C GLU A 248 14.41 -12.82 -1.21
N ASP A 249 15.51 -12.24 -1.67
CA ASP A 249 16.24 -11.19 -0.94
C ASP A 249 15.38 -9.97 -0.64
N LEU A 250 14.52 -9.58 -1.60
CA LEU A 250 13.65 -8.44 -1.43
C LEU A 250 12.45 -8.77 -0.52
N ILE A 251 11.86 -9.97 -0.67
CA ILE A 251 10.77 -10.43 0.19
C ILE A 251 11.24 -10.53 1.65
N ASN A 252 12.45 -11.02 1.88
CA ASN A 252 13.05 -11.17 3.21
C ASN A 252 13.56 -9.84 3.80
N LYS A 253 13.51 -8.74 3.02
CA LYS A 253 13.91 -7.43 3.51
C LYS A 253 12.92 -6.92 4.54
N HIS A 254 13.41 -6.55 5.73
CA HIS A 254 12.59 -5.95 6.77
C HIS A 254 12.17 -4.53 6.37
N LEU A 255 11.08 -4.41 5.62
CA LEU A 255 10.44 -3.16 5.24
C LEU A 255 9.27 -2.85 6.18
N ILE A 256 9.12 -1.60 6.55
CA ILE A 256 8.03 -1.10 7.43
C ILE A 256 7.24 0.04 6.79
N PHE A 257 7.60 0.45 5.57
CA PHE A 257 6.95 1.56 4.87
C PHE A 257 7.00 1.38 3.36
N MET A 258 5.89 1.66 2.65
CA MET A 258 5.74 1.59 1.19
C MET A 258 5.87 0.18 0.58
N GLU A 259 5.89 -0.86 1.37
CA GLU A 259 5.99 -2.24 0.90
C GLU A 259 4.74 -2.67 0.11
N ASP A 260 3.56 -2.17 0.45
CA ASP A 260 2.31 -2.38 -0.26
C ASP A 260 2.38 -1.81 -1.68
N PHE A 261 3.01 -0.67 -1.85
CA PHE A 261 3.27 -0.07 -3.15
C PHE A 261 4.20 -0.94 -4.01
N LEU A 262 5.24 -1.53 -3.39
CA LEU A 262 6.15 -2.45 -4.06
C LEU A 262 5.45 -3.75 -4.48
N ILE A 263 4.59 -4.30 -3.61
CA ILE A 263 3.76 -5.48 -3.92
C ILE A 263 2.81 -5.16 -5.08
N SER A 264 2.12 -4.02 -5.04
CA SER A 264 1.21 -3.60 -6.11
C SER A 264 1.96 -3.36 -7.42
N PHE A 265 3.16 -2.78 -7.36
CA PHE A 265 4.04 -2.64 -8.53
C PHE A 265 4.36 -4.00 -9.15
N ALA A 266 4.80 -4.97 -8.36
CA ALA A 266 5.06 -6.33 -8.84
C ALA A 266 3.80 -6.97 -9.44
N ALA A 267 2.63 -6.78 -8.80
CA ALA A 267 1.37 -7.30 -9.27
C ALA A 267 1.02 -6.79 -10.67
N PHE A 268 1.04 -5.46 -10.87
CA PHE A 268 0.72 -4.87 -12.18
C PHE A 268 1.76 -5.18 -13.27
N ARG A 269 2.99 -5.46 -12.90
CA ARG A 269 4.03 -5.90 -13.85
C ARG A 269 3.86 -7.35 -14.29
N CYS A 270 3.41 -8.21 -13.40
CA CYS A 270 3.27 -9.65 -13.62
C CYS A 270 1.89 -10.09 -14.12
N ALA A 271 0.86 -9.26 -13.92
CA ALA A 271 -0.50 -9.57 -14.34
C ALA A 271 -0.68 -9.43 -15.86
N ASP A 272 -1.42 -10.34 -16.45
CA ASP A 272 -1.82 -10.26 -17.85
C ASP A 272 -3.04 -9.36 -18.04
N ASN A 273 -3.89 -9.25 -17.01
CA ASN A 273 -5.11 -8.45 -17.07
C ASN A 273 -5.52 -7.91 -15.68
N PHE A 274 -6.37 -6.88 -15.71
CA PHE A 274 -6.85 -6.15 -14.54
C PHE A 274 -8.25 -5.57 -14.81
N MET A 275 -9.08 -5.55 -13.79
CA MET A 275 -10.36 -4.85 -13.81
C MET A 275 -10.62 -4.09 -12.51
N LEU A 276 -11.19 -2.91 -12.62
CA LEU A 276 -11.69 -2.14 -11.48
C LEU A 276 -13.20 -2.37 -11.33
N TYR A 277 -13.61 -2.78 -10.12
CA TYR A 277 -15.00 -3.03 -9.76
C TYR A 277 -15.54 -1.92 -8.88
N LYS A 278 -16.68 -1.35 -9.27
CA LYS A 278 -17.29 -0.22 -8.56
C LYS A 278 -18.11 -0.71 -7.37
N LYS A 279 -17.47 -1.03 -6.27
CA LYS A 279 -18.13 -1.33 -4.99
C LYS A 279 -17.15 -1.15 -3.84
N PHE A 280 -17.59 -0.54 -2.74
CA PHE A 280 -16.81 -0.46 -1.53
C PHE A 280 -16.72 -1.83 -0.86
N GLY A 281 -15.52 -2.25 -0.51
CA GLY A 281 -15.27 -3.54 0.13
C GLY A 281 -14.70 -3.41 1.52
N VAL A 282 -13.72 -2.54 1.70
CA VAL A 282 -12.93 -2.41 2.92
C VAL A 282 -13.10 -1.02 3.54
N TRP A 283 -13.20 -1.00 4.85
CA TRP A 283 -13.01 0.20 5.66
C TRP A 283 -11.58 0.20 6.18
N HIS A 284 -10.83 1.23 5.83
CA HIS A 284 -9.46 1.44 6.23
C HIS A 284 -9.37 2.54 7.30
N TRP A 285 -8.68 2.26 8.40
CA TRP A 285 -8.51 3.21 9.47
C TRP A 285 -7.26 4.07 9.28
N HIS A 286 -7.40 5.15 8.52
CA HIS A 286 -6.37 6.18 8.43
C HIS A 286 -6.09 6.78 9.80
N LYS A 287 -4.81 6.96 10.14
CA LYS A 287 -4.38 7.55 11.42
C LYS A 287 -4.83 6.77 12.66
N ASN A 288 -4.89 5.45 12.57
CA ASN A 288 -4.95 4.64 13.76
C ASN A 288 -3.81 5.05 14.72
N PRO A 289 -4.10 5.57 15.95
CA PRO A 289 -3.06 6.07 16.85
C PRO A 289 -2.04 5.00 17.24
N ASN A 290 -2.42 3.72 17.17
CA ASN A 290 -1.54 2.57 17.43
C ASN A 290 -0.91 2.01 16.15
N GLY A 291 -1.32 2.47 14.97
CA GLY A 291 -0.81 2.03 13.68
C GLY A 291 0.63 2.43 13.42
N MET A 292 1.35 1.65 12.63
CA MET A 292 2.74 1.96 12.26
C MET A 292 2.90 3.31 11.58
N THR A 293 1.89 3.76 10.82
CA THR A 293 1.90 5.06 10.13
C THR A 293 1.68 6.24 11.08
N SER A 294 1.00 6.06 12.20
CA SER A 294 0.62 7.12 13.13
C SER A 294 1.68 7.41 14.21
N LYS A 295 2.49 6.42 14.57
CA LYS A 295 3.59 6.58 15.53
C LYS A 295 4.67 7.61 15.13
N VAL A 296 4.52 8.24 13.96
CA VAL A 296 5.42 9.28 13.43
C VAL A 296 4.98 10.69 13.79
N SER A 297 3.76 10.90 14.28
CA SER A 297 3.18 12.24 14.46
C SER A 297 3.40 12.88 15.82
N GLU A 298 4.05 12.24 16.77
CA GLU A 298 4.51 12.89 17.99
C GLU A 298 5.75 13.76 17.71
N ILE A 299 5.51 14.88 17.06
CA ILE A 299 6.51 15.96 17.00
C ILE A 299 6.45 16.68 18.34
N ALA A 300 7.35 16.35 19.23
CA ALA A 300 7.62 17.16 20.39
C ALA A 300 8.09 18.56 19.95
N ASN A 301 7.54 19.57 20.60
CA ASN A 301 7.80 20.99 20.46
C ASN A 301 9.23 21.35 20.03
N ASP A 302 9.33 22.04 18.88
CA ASP A 302 10.42 22.92 18.40
C ASP A 302 11.87 22.42 18.30
N GLU A 303 12.25 21.27 18.79
CA GLU A 303 13.51 20.63 18.48
C GLU A 303 13.29 19.37 17.66
N PHE A 304 13.74 19.38 16.38
CA PHE A 304 13.62 18.27 15.46
C PHE A 304 14.52 17.09 15.86
N VAL A 305 14.12 16.34 16.87
CA VAL A 305 14.70 15.02 17.17
C VAL A 305 13.87 13.98 16.43
N TYR A 306 14.40 13.45 15.33
CA TYR A 306 13.74 12.37 14.59
C TYR A 306 13.91 11.06 15.35
N PRO A 307 12.82 10.37 15.73
CA PRO A 307 12.91 9.02 16.24
C PRO A 307 13.59 8.12 15.19
N GLU A 308 14.36 7.13 15.64
CA GLU A 308 14.99 6.09 14.79
C GLU A 308 14.05 5.51 13.72
N TYR A 309 12.77 5.43 14.07
CA TYR A 309 11.68 4.97 13.21
C TYR A 309 11.41 5.85 11.98
N SER A 310 11.54 7.16 12.09
CA SER A 310 11.39 8.08 10.94
C SER A 310 12.53 7.91 9.93
N ASN A 311 13.76 7.71 10.42
CA ASN A 311 14.91 7.45 9.55
C ASN A 311 14.76 6.13 8.78
N LYS A 312 14.21 5.08 9.43
CA LYS A 312 13.96 3.81 8.79
C LYS A 312 12.90 3.93 7.68
N LYS A 313 11.80 4.63 7.91
CA LYS A 313 10.76 4.87 6.89
C LYS A 313 11.32 5.55 5.64
N ILE A 314 12.17 6.54 5.82
CA ILE A 314 12.80 7.22 4.70
C ILE A 314 13.77 6.29 3.99
N GLY A 315 14.53 5.51 4.74
CA GLY A 315 15.40 4.49 4.18
C GLY A 315 14.63 3.48 3.33
N ASP A 316 13.50 2.98 3.84
CA ASP A 316 12.62 2.07 3.11
C ASP A 316 12.05 2.74 1.85
N TYR A 317 11.56 3.98 1.95
CA TYR A 317 11.05 4.76 0.83
C TYR A 317 12.07 4.86 -0.30
N LEU A 318 13.29 5.33 0.01
CA LEU A 318 14.36 5.49 -0.98
C LEU A 318 14.80 4.14 -1.56
N PHE A 319 14.93 3.13 -0.72
CA PHE A 319 15.29 1.79 -1.13
C PHE A 319 14.27 1.20 -2.12
N ILE A 320 12.97 1.33 -1.85
CA ILE A 320 11.90 0.83 -2.72
C ILE A 320 11.95 1.53 -4.07
N TRP A 321 12.09 2.86 -4.10
CA TRP A 321 12.20 3.59 -5.35
C TRP A 321 13.43 3.21 -6.17
N GLU A 322 14.58 3.03 -5.51
CA GLU A 322 15.80 2.56 -6.18
C GLU A 322 15.60 1.17 -6.78
N LYS A 323 14.98 0.25 -6.03
CA LYS A 323 14.70 -1.11 -6.52
C LYS A 323 13.71 -1.12 -7.69
N MET A 324 12.63 -0.38 -7.60
CA MET A 324 11.68 -0.26 -8.72
C MET A 324 12.35 0.34 -9.97
N PHE A 325 13.26 1.30 -9.78
CA PHE A 325 14.03 1.86 -10.86
C PHE A 325 14.98 0.83 -11.49
N GLU A 326 15.65 0.01 -10.71
CA GLU A 326 16.51 -1.09 -11.18
C GLU A 326 15.69 -2.14 -11.96
N MET A 327 14.54 -2.55 -11.43
CA MET A 327 13.64 -3.54 -12.05
C MET A 327 13.10 -3.10 -13.42
N THR A 328 13.14 -1.81 -13.73
CA THR A 328 12.70 -1.25 -15.02
C THR A 328 13.83 -0.89 -15.98
N GLU A 329 15.08 -1.19 -15.64
CA GLU A 329 16.27 -0.71 -16.39
C GLU A 329 16.31 -1.16 -17.85
N ASN A 330 15.81 -2.32 -18.15
CA ASN A 330 15.87 -2.90 -19.50
C ASN A 330 14.61 -2.69 -20.34
N ASP A 331 13.62 -1.95 -19.84
CA ASP A 331 12.36 -1.71 -20.55
C ASP A 331 12.33 -0.29 -21.16
N PRO A 332 12.37 -0.15 -22.49
CA PRO A 332 12.36 1.17 -23.15
C PRO A 332 11.03 1.92 -22.95
N ASP A 333 9.93 1.21 -22.73
CA ASP A 333 8.59 1.80 -22.53
C ASP A 333 8.41 2.42 -21.15
N GLU A 334 9.37 2.22 -20.25
CA GLU A 334 9.32 2.70 -18.87
C GLU A 334 9.86 4.12 -18.65
N ALA A 335 10.15 4.84 -19.72
CA ALA A 335 10.68 6.21 -19.62
C ALA A 335 9.77 7.11 -18.76
N ILE A 336 8.46 7.05 -18.95
CA ILE A 336 7.49 7.84 -18.19
C ILE A 336 7.47 7.42 -16.73
N PHE A 337 7.49 6.12 -16.45
CA PHE A 337 7.57 5.59 -15.09
C PHE A 337 8.80 6.10 -14.35
N ARG A 338 9.97 5.99 -14.98
CA ARG A 338 11.24 6.46 -14.42
C ARG A 338 11.25 7.97 -14.20
N MET A 339 10.64 8.74 -15.12
CA MET A 339 10.43 10.19 -14.97
C MET A 339 9.56 10.52 -13.76
N ASN A 340 8.47 9.78 -13.55
CA ASN A 340 7.60 9.97 -12.41
C ASN A 340 8.30 9.65 -11.08
N ILE A 341 9.15 8.63 -11.04
CA ILE A 341 10.01 8.37 -9.86
C ILE A 341 10.91 9.59 -9.57
N LEU A 342 11.59 10.11 -10.57
CA LEU A 342 12.44 11.30 -10.40
C LEU A 342 11.65 12.53 -9.96
N TYR A 343 10.48 12.75 -10.56
CA TYR A 343 9.60 13.84 -10.17
C TYR A 343 9.16 13.70 -8.70
N LEU A 344 8.79 12.51 -8.26
CA LEU A 344 8.42 12.22 -6.89
C LEU A 344 9.57 12.45 -5.92
N LEU A 345 10.76 12.00 -6.29
CA LEU A 345 11.97 12.26 -5.52
C LEU A 345 12.33 13.75 -5.50
N TYR A 346 12.07 14.49 -6.57
CA TYR A 346 12.25 15.93 -6.63
C TYR A 346 11.26 16.70 -5.77
N VAL A 347 9.97 16.39 -5.86
CA VAL A 347 8.92 17.01 -5.03
C VAL A 347 9.11 16.67 -3.55
N SER A 348 9.52 15.44 -3.24
CA SER A 348 9.89 15.05 -1.87
C SER A 348 11.18 15.75 -1.38
N ASN A 349 11.85 16.55 -2.23
CA ASN A 349 12.97 17.41 -1.83
C ASN A 349 12.60 18.55 -0.88
N ASP A 350 11.35 18.98 -0.83
CA ASP A 350 10.88 19.82 0.28
C ASP A 350 10.98 19.09 1.62
N LEU A 351 11.00 17.76 1.60
CA LEU A 351 11.39 16.92 2.74
C LEU A 351 12.87 17.13 3.17
N ARG A 352 13.73 17.71 2.32
CA ARG A 352 15.16 17.92 2.65
C ARG A 352 15.40 18.97 3.71
N ARG A 353 14.52 19.94 3.87
CA ARG A 353 14.58 20.81 5.05
C ARG A 353 14.47 20.01 6.34
N ILE A 354 13.99 18.78 6.21
CA ILE A 354 13.73 17.84 7.29
C ILE A 354 14.89 16.82 7.41
N PHE A 355 15.63 16.53 6.30
CA PHE A 355 16.58 15.42 6.26
C PHE A 355 18.00 15.90 5.94
N SER A 356 18.74 16.30 6.95
CA SER A 356 20.17 16.66 6.87
C SER A 356 21.12 15.46 6.68
N LEU A 357 20.62 14.28 6.34
CA LEU A 357 21.41 13.06 6.29
C LEU A 357 22.09 12.88 4.93
N SER A 358 23.40 12.84 4.92
CA SER A 358 24.26 12.64 3.75
C SER A 358 23.93 11.37 2.95
N TYR A 359 23.46 10.31 3.60
CA TYR A 359 23.10 9.05 2.98
C TYR A 359 21.94 9.19 1.94
N HIS A 360 20.89 9.90 2.31
CA HIS A 360 19.72 10.06 1.42
C HIS A 360 20.06 10.84 0.15
N TYR A 361 20.97 11.76 0.27
CA TYR A 361 21.47 12.52 -0.85
C TYR A 361 22.26 11.67 -1.85
N GLU A 362 23.14 10.80 -1.36
CA GLU A 362 23.89 9.87 -2.20
C GLU A 362 22.99 8.89 -2.96
N VAL A 363 21.92 8.39 -2.32
CA VAL A 363 20.94 7.55 -3.01
C VAL A 363 20.24 8.31 -4.14
N LEU A 364 19.80 9.55 -3.88
CA LEU A 364 19.17 10.39 -4.90
C LEU A 364 20.12 10.69 -6.07
N LEU A 365 21.39 11.04 -5.77
CA LEU A 365 22.40 11.23 -6.79
C LEU A 365 22.65 9.97 -7.62
N ASN A 366 22.66 8.81 -6.99
CA ASN A 366 22.84 7.54 -7.66
C ASN A 366 21.68 7.26 -8.63
N ILE A 367 20.44 7.49 -8.20
CA ILE A 367 19.26 7.37 -9.07
C ILE A 367 19.36 8.36 -10.24
N CYS A 368 19.75 9.61 -10.01
CA CYS A 368 19.94 10.60 -11.06
C CYS A 368 21.00 10.16 -12.08
N ARG A 369 22.16 9.66 -11.62
CA ARG A 369 23.22 9.15 -12.49
C ARG A 369 22.76 7.96 -13.31
N LYS A 370 22.12 6.95 -12.67
CA LYS A 370 21.56 5.78 -13.36
C LYS A 370 20.55 6.19 -14.43
N PHE A 371 19.72 7.17 -14.13
CA PHE A 371 18.73 7.65 -15.10
C PHE A 371 19.38 8.39 -16.27
N TYR A 372 20.34 9.28 -16.00
CA TYR A 372 21.02 10.05 -17.05
C TYR A 372 21.81 9.16 -18.01
N SER A 373 22.38 8.06 -17.51
CA SER A 373 23.11 7.06 -18.31
C SER A 373 22.20 6.01 -18.95
N TRP A 374 20.89 6.05 -18.73
CA TRP A 374 19.99 5.06 -19.28
C TRP A 374 19.93 5.11 -20.81
N LYS A 375 20.17 3.96 -21.46
CA LYS A 375 20.35 3.86 -22.92
C LYS A 375 19.12 4.25 -23.76
N TYR A 376 17.92 4.19 -23.17
CA TYR A 376 16.65 4.50 -23.86
C TYR A 376 16.18 5.94 -23.64
N ILE A 377 16.94 6.78 -22.95
CA ILE A 377 16.53 8.14 -22.61
C ILE A 377 16.62 9.05 -23.87
N THR A 378 15.52 9.75 -24.16
CA THR A 378 15.49 10.78 -25.20
C THR A 378 16.15 12.08 -24.73
N LEU A 379 16.52 12.97 -25.67
CA LEU A 379 17.13 14.27 -25.34
C LEU A 379 16.20 15.12 -24.45
N ASP A 380 14.91 15.16 -24.77
CA ASP A 380 13.91 15.92 -24.00
C ASP A 380 13.80 15.42 -22.57
N ILE A 381 13.79 14.10 -22.39
CA ILE A 381 13.77 13.48 -21.05
C ILE A 381 15.09 13.77 -20.31
N LYS A 382 16.24 13.74 -20.99
CA LYS A 382 17.52 14.13 -20.38
C LYS A 382 17.50 15.55 -19.83
N MET A 383 16.92 16.49 -20.58
CA MET A 383 16.82 17.88 -20.13
C MET A 383 15.91 18.03 -18.90
N GLN A 384 14.79 17.32 -18.85
CA GLN A 384 13.91 17.31 -17.67
C GLN A 384 14.59 16.67 -16.45
N VAL A 385 15.29 15.54 -16.64
CA VAL A 385 16.09 14.89 -15.59
C VAL A 385 17.14 15.84 -15.02
N LEU A 386 17.85 16.56 -15.88
CA LEU A 386 18.84 17.55 -15.44
C LEU A 386 18.23 18.66 -14.63
N GLN A 387 17.01 19.12 -14.98
CA GLN A 387 16.29 20.13 -14.21
C GLN A 387 15.95 19.63 -12.80
N TYR A 388 15.42 18.41 -12.68
CA TYR A 388 15.08 17.81 -11.38
C TYR A 388 16.34 17.51 -10.57
N CYS A 389 17.37 16.97 -11.19
CA CYS A 389 18.64 16.67 -10.51
C CYS A 389 19.41 17.94 -10.10
N ARG A 390 19.33 19.03 -10.88
CA ARG A 390 19.88 20.34 -10.48
C ARG A 390 19.21 20.90 -9.26
N GLY A 391 17.88 20.94 -9.24
CA GLY A 391 17.13 21.34 -8.04
C GLY A 391 17.52 20.48 -6.83
N ALA A 392 17.77 19.18 -7.07
CA ALA A 392 18.28 18.27 -6.07
C ALA A 392 19.66 18.65 -5.57
N VAL A 393 20.53 19.15 -6.41
CA VAL A 393 21.89 19.57 -6.10
C VAL A 393 21.94 20.96 -5.44
N GLU A 394 21.19 21.93 -5.96
CA GLU A 394 21.23 23.34 -5.49
C GLU A 394 20.69 23.53 -4.07
N ILE A 395 19.72 22.72 -3.64
CA ILE A 395 19.15 22.81 -2.29
C ILE A 395 20.07 22.21 -1.21
N SER A 396 21.02 21.35 -1.59
CA SER A 396 21.91 20.66 -0.66
C SER A 396 23.22 21.39 -0.36
N ILE A 397 23.44 22.63 -0.85
CA ILE A 397 24.73 23.33 -0.67
C ILE A 397 24.78 24.10 0.65
N PRO A 398 25.73 23.66 1.55
CA PRO A 398 26.98 24.39 1.68
C PRO A 398 28.21 23.61 1.15
N MET A 399 28.11 22.73 0.18
CA MET A 399 29.27 21.98 -0.32
C MET A 399 29.64 22.28 -1.77
N LYS A 400 30.10 23.50 -2.04
CA LYS A 400 30.59 23.95 -3.36
C LYS A 400 31.76 23.15 -3.98
N LYS A 401 32.30 22.16 -3.29
CA LYS A 401 33.56 21.48 -3.73
C LYS A 401 33.38 20.08 -4.36
N LYS A 402 32.16 19.52 -4.50
CA LYS A 402 31.97 18.15 -5.04
C LYS A 402 31.29 18.06 -6.41
N TYR A 403 31.07 19.18 -7.10
CA TYR A 403 30.17 19.23 -8.26
C TYR A 403 30.81 19.43 -9.63
N SER A 404 32.10 19.18 -9.78
CA SER A 404 32.72 19.16 -11.12
C SER A 404 32.21 18.04 -12.05
N LEU A 405 31.52 17.04 -11.50
CA LEU A 405 31.06 15.84 -12.24
C LEU A 405 29.84 16.05 -13.16
N PHE A 406 29.18 17.19 -13.10
CA PHE A 406 28.05 17.51 -13.98
C PHE A 406 28.34 18.52 -15.09
N TYR A 407 29.58 18.96 -15.21
CA TYR A 407 30.03 19.96 -16.20
C TYR A 407 31.05 19.42 -17.23
N GLU A 408 31.35 18.12 -17.14
CA GLU A 408 32.02 17.36 -18.20
C GLU A 408 30.98 16.41 -18.85
#